data_a6c1aab9d1affb3c54858c3772d6791c
#
_entry.id   a6c1aab9d1affb3c54858c3772d6791c
#
_cell.length_a   1.000
_cell.length_b   1.000
_cell.length_c   1.000
_cell.angle_alpha   90.00
_cell.angle_beta   90.00
_cell.angle_gamma   90.00
#
_symmetry.space_group_name_H-M   'P 1'
#
loop_
_entity.id
_entity.type
_entity.pdbx_description
1 polymer ?
#
loop_
_entity_poly.entity_id
_entity_poly.type
_entity_poly.pdbx_seq_one_letter_code
_entity_poly.pdbx_strand_id
1 'polypeptide(L)'
;GLGDVYKRQQGQDLPKTVISREYSSEWKPGDEPYYPVNDEKNGALYAEYKKLADAEQDVIFGGRLAEYRYYDMDAVIASALQKSEEVL
;
A
#
# COMPACT_ATOMS: atom_id res chain seq x y z
N GLY A 1 16.17 19.77 -8.03
CA GLY A 1 16.56 18.37 -8.14
C GLY A 1 16.02 17.52 -7.01
N LEU A 2 16.25 16.22 -7.05
CA LEU A 2 15.77 15.29 -6.02
C LEU A 2 16.30 15.63 -4.63
N GLY A 3 17.55 16.10 -4.54
CA GLY A 3 18.15 16.53 -3.28
C GLY A 3 17.42 17.69 -2.63
N ASP A 4 16.96 18.65 -3.44
CA ASP A 4 16.21 19.79 -2.93
C ASP A 4 14.84 19.40 -2.43
N VAL A 5 14.15 18.50 -3.13
CA VAL A 5 12.85 17.95 -2.69
C VAL A 5 13.00 17.21 -1.38
N TYR A 6 14.02 16.37 -1.26
CA TYR A 6 14.30 15.63 -0.04
C TYR A 6 14.57 16.56 1.15
N LYS A 7 15.40 17.59 0.94
CA LYS A 7 15.70 18.58 1.98
C LYS A 7 14.45 19.29 2.47
N ARG A 8 13.56 19.65 1.56
CA ARG A 8 12.28 20.30 1.92
C ARG A 8 11.42 19.39 2.76
N GLN A 9 11.34 18.09 2.41
CA GLN A 9 10.57 17.10 3.18
C GLN A 9 11.12 16.93 4.58
N GLN A 10 12.43 16.97 4.74
CA GLN A 10 13.09 16.86 6.04
C GLN A 10 13.03 18.17 6.84
N GLY A 11 12.69 19.29 6.23
CA GLY A 11 12.68 20.58 6.89
C GLY A 11 14.04 21.10 7.28
N GLN A 12 15.11 20.59 6.68
CA GLN A 12 16.49 20.93 7.00
C GLN A 12 17.29 21.19 5.72
N ASP A 13 18.23 22.12 5.80
CA ASP A 13 19.20 22.36 4.73
C ASP A 13 20.49 21.60 5.09
N LEU A 14 20.60 20.38 4.62
CA LEU A 14 21.72 19.49 4.93
C LEU A 14 22.83 19.60 3.90
N PRO A 15 24.12 19.49 4.32
CA PRO A 15 25.26 19.51 3.40
C PRO A 15 25.34 18.26 2.52
N LYS A 16 24.65 17.20 2.92
CA LYS A 16 24.60 15.91 2.19
C LYS A 16 23.15 15.50 2.02
N THR A 17 22.90 14.68 0.99
CA THR A 17 21.59 14.12 0.75
C THR A 17 21.69 12.60 0.62
N VAL A 18 20.56 11.91 0.69
CA VAL A 18 20.47 10.47 0.48
C VAL A 18 19.76 10.24 -0.85
N ILE A 19 20.31 9.36 -1.66
CA ILE A 19 19.72 8.96 -2.93
C ILE A 19 19.37 7.49 -2.82
N SER A 20 18.10 7.15 -3.11
CA SER A 20 17.65 5.77 -3.20
C SER A 20 17.55 5.35 -4.66
N ARG A 21 18.00 4.16 -4.95
CA ARG A 21 17.82 3.53 -6.27
C ARG A 21 17.00 2.28 -6.08
N GLU A 22 15.90 2.18 -6.81
CA GLU A 22 14.98 1.06 -6.71
C GLU A 22 15.07 0.20 -7.97
N TYR A 23 15.15 -1.11 -7.75
CA TYR A 23 15.20 -2.08 -8.84
C TYR A 23 14.05 -3.05 -8.66
N SER A 24 13.28 -3.26 -9.72
CA SER A 24 12.19 -4.22 -9.70
C SER A 24 12.72 -5.65 -9.66
N SER A 25 12.08 -6.49 -8.88
CA SER A 25 12.40 -7.91 -8.81
C SER A 25 11.13 -8.71 -8.55
N GLU A 26 11.18 -10.00 -8.88
CA GLU A 26 10.08 -10.89 -8.55
C GLU A 26 10.02 -11.12 -7.04
N TRP A 27 8.83 -11.07 -6.48
CA TRP A 27 8.63 -11.33 -5.06
C TRP A 27 8.79 -12.83 -4.77
N LYS A 28 9.45 -13.13 -3.67
CA LYS A 28 9.61 -14.51 -3.16
C LYS A 28 9.14 -14.57 -1.71
N PRO A 29 8.71 -15.72 -1.22
CA PRO A 29 8.38 -15.88 0.19
C PRO A 29 9.53 -15.43 1.10
N GLY A 30 9.23 -14.55 2.05
CA GLY A 30 10.20 -13.93 2.94
C GLY A 30 10.56 -12.50 2.57
N ASP A 31 10.27 -12.07 1.34
CA ASP A 31 10.45 -10.68 0.92
C ASP A 31 9.31 -9.80 1.43
N GLU A 32 9.60 -8.53 1.70
CA GLU A 32 8.56 -7.58 2.03
C GLU A 32 7.70 -7.26 0.80
N PRO A 33 6.38 -7.26 0.93
CA PRO A 33 5.52 -6.79 -0.14
C PRO A 33 5.46 -5.25 -0.12
N TYR A 34 5.63 -4.62 -1.30
CA TYR A 34 5.57 -3.16 -1.40
C TYR A 34 4.28 -2.66 -2.01
N TYR A 35 3.94 -3.15 -3.21
CA TYR A 35 2.80 -2.64 -3.96
C TYR A 35 1.98 -3.77 -4.54
N PRO A 36 0.65 -3.59 -4.62
CA PRO A 36 -0.18 -4.50 -5.40
C PRO A 36 0.09 -4.30 -6.89
N VAL A 37 0.15 -5.40 -7.63
CA VAL A 37 0.27 -5.38 -9.08
C VAL A 37 -1.14 -5.54 -9.66
N ASN A 38 -1.66 -4.46 -10.23
CA ASN A 38 -3.03 -4.41 -10.74
C ASN A 38 -3.08 -4.90 -12.19
N ASP A 39 -2.94 -6.20 -12.38
CA ASP A 39 -3.18 -6.84 -13.67
C ASP A 39 -4.35 -7.82 -13.55
N GLU A 40 -4.76 -8.36 -14.70
CA GLU A 40 -5.91 -9.24 -14.77
C GLU A 40 -5.72 -10.53 -13.97
N LYS A 41 -4.53 -11.10 -14.05
CA LYS A 41 -4.18 -12.34 -13.34
C LYS A 41 -4.23 -12.15 -11.81
N ASN A 42 -3.59 -11.10 -11.33
CA ASN A 42 -3.55 -10.82 -9.90
C ASN A 42 -4.89 -10.35 -9.36
N GLY A 43 -5.66 -9.63 -10.18
CA GLY A 43 -7.03 -9.25 -9.83
C GLY A 43 -7.94 -10.45 -9.64
N ALA A 44 -7.83 -11.45 -10.53
CA ALA A 44 -8.59 -12.69 -10.41
C ALA A 44 -8.18 -13.48 -9.17
N LEU A 45 -6.88 -13.54 -8.89
CA LEU A 45 -6.37 -14.19 -7.68
C LEU A 45 -6.85 -13.49 -6.41
N TYR A 46 -6.81 -12.16 -6.40
CA TYR A 46 -7.34 -11.38 -5.27
C TYR A 46 -8.83 -11.67 -5.04
N ALA A 47 -9.63 -11.79 -6.11
CA ALA A 47 -11.05 -12.08 -5.98
C ALA A 47 -11.31 -13.40 -5.25
N GLU A 48 -10.46 -14.39 -5.45
CA GLU A 48 -10.56 -15.66 -4.72
C GLU A 48 -10.25 -15.49 -3.23
N TYR A 49 -9.18 -14.74 -2.90
CA TYR A 49 -8.87 -14.43 -1.51
C TYR A 49 -9.95 -13.59 -0.85
N LYS A 50 -10.55 -12.66 -1.60
CA LYS A 50 -11.63 -11.82 -1.09
C LYS A 50 -12.84 -12.66 -0.66
N LYS A 51 -13.16 -13.70 -1.41
CA LYS A 51 -14.25 -14.62 -1.02
C LYS A 51 -13.97 -15.28 0.32
N LEU A 52 -12.73 -15.70 0.56
CA LEU A 52 -12.34 -16.27 1.84
C LEU A 52 -12.39 -15.23 2.96
N ALA A 53 -11.94 -14.00 2.68
CA ALA A 53 -11.98 -12.91 3.65
C ALA A 53 -13.42 -12.54 4.03
N ASP A 54 -14.32 -12.48 3.06
CA ASP A 54 -15.73 -12.13 3.28
C ASP A 54 -16.46 -13.22 4.10
N ALA A 55 -15.96 -14.44 4.08
CA ALA A 55 -16.52 -15.53 4.89
C ALA A 55 -16.06 -15.49 6.35
N GLU A 56 -15.00 -14.76 6.67
CA GLU A 56 -14.52 -14.61 8.03
C GLU A 56 -15.42 -13.70 8.85
N GLN A 57 -15.72 -14.11 10.07
CA GLN A 57 -16.48 -13.32 11.03
C GLN A 57 -15.55 -12.64 12.01
N ASP A 58 -15.93 -11.46 12.46
CA ASP A 58 -15.18 -10.70 13.47
C ASP A 58 -13.77 -10.29 13.01
N VAL A 59 -13.55 -10.23 11.69
CA VAL A 59 -12.30 -9.80 11.09
C VAL A 59 -12.56 -8.70 10.06
N ILE A 60 -11.80 -7.64 10.14
CA ILE A 60 -11.91 -6.50 9.21
C ILE A 60 -10.61 -6.41 8.42
N PHE A 61 -10.71 -6.48 7.10
CA PHE A 61 -9.58 -6.33 6.21
C PHE A 61 -9.59 -4.93 5.61
N GLY A 62 -8.47 -4.22 5.72
CA GLY A 62 -8.38 -2.85 5.21
C GLY A 62 -6.97 -2.46 4.83
N GLY A 63 -6.84 -1.35 4.11
CA GLY A 63 -5.57 -0.83 3.66
C GLY A 63 -5.19 -1.33 2.26
N ARG A 64 -4.14 -0.76 1.73
CA ARG A 64 -3.70 -0.98 0.33
C ARG A 64 -3.51 -2.44 -0.02
N LEU A 65 -2.87 -3.21 0.83
CA LEU A 65 -2.58 -4.62 0.55
C LEU A 65 -3.82 -5.49 0.72
N ALA A 66 -4.59 -5.28 1.79
CA ALA A 66 -5.77 -6.09 2.06
C ALA A 66 -6.89 -5.84 1.05
N GLU A 67 -7.02 -4.60 0.57
CA GLU A 67 -7.98 -4.24 -0.47
C GLU A 67 -7.42 -4.44 -1.88
N TYR A 68 -6.12 -4.75 -1.97
CA TYR A 68 -5.37 -4.95 -3.20
C TYR A 68 -5.53 -3.78 -4.17
N ARG A 69 -5.35 -2.55 -3.67
CA ARG A 69 -5.50 -1.32 -4.44
C ARG A 69 -4.29 -0.43 -4.25
N TYR A 70 -3.81 0.13 -5.38
CA TYR A 70 -2.80 1.17 -5.34
C TYR A 70 -3.52 2.52 -5.36
N TYR A 71 -3.71 3.10 -4.18
CA TYR A 71 -4.40 4.38 -4.02
C TYR A 71 -3.66 5.29 -3.04
N ASP A 72 -3.89 6.60 -3.19
CA ASP A 72 -3.18 7.62 -2.44
C ASP A 72 -3.63 7.68 -0.97
N MET A 73 -2.89 8.43 -0.17
CA MET A 73 -3.15 8.52 1.28
C MET A 73 -4.55 9.02 1.59
N ASP A 74 -5.06 9.99 0.83
CA ASP A 74 -6.42 10.50 1.02
C ASP A 74 -7.47 9.41 0.83
N ALA A 75 -7.32 8.59 -0.21
CA ALA A 75 -8.24 7.50 -0.49
C ALA A 75 -8.14 6.38 0.56
N VAL A 76 -6.92 6.07 1.04
CA VAL A 76 -6.73 5.09 2.11
C VAL A 76 -7.40 5.55 3.41
N ILE A 77 -7.24 6.81 3.74
CA ILE A 77 -7.84 7.40 4.95
C ILE A 77 -9.37 7.40 4.83
N ALA A 78 -9.90 7.78 3.68
CA ALA A 78 -11.34 7.76 3.43
C ALA A 78 -11.92 6.34 3.57
N SER A 79 -11.22 5.34 3.04
CA SER A 79 -11.61 3.93 3.17
C SER A 79 -11.62 3.49 4.63
N ALA A 80 -10.59 3.86 5.39
CA ALA A 80 -10.51 3.52 6.82
C ALA A 80 -11.64 4.17 7.62
N LEU A 81 -11.95 5.42 7.35
CA LEU A 81 -13.07 6.12 8.01
C LEU A 81 -14.40 5.47 7.69
N GLN A 82 -14.63 5.10 6.44
CA GLN A 82 -15.86 4.43 6.04
C GLN A 82 -16.01 3.08 6.75
N LYS A 83 -14.96 2.28 6.80
CA LYS A 83 -14.98 0.99 7.50
C LYS A 83 -15.23 1.18 9.00
N SER A 84 -14.65 2.20 9.60
CA SER A 84 -14.87 2.54 10.99
C SER A 84 -16.34 2.87 11.27
N GLU A 85 -16.98 3.64 10.40
CA GLU A 85 -18.41 3.96 10.53
C GLU A 85 -19.31 2.73 10.40
N GLU A 86 -18.96 1.80 9.49
CA GLU A 86 -19.72 0.57 9.29
C GLU A 86 -19.66 -0.37 10.51
N VAL A 87 -18.58 -0.32 11.26
CA VAL A 87 -18.32 -1.25 12.39
C VAL A 87 -18.75 -0.64 13.72
N LEU A 88 -18.61 0.65 13.86
CA LEU A 88 -18.98 1.38 15.05
C LEU A 88 -20.38 1.97 14.93
#